data_431adee835333ac487c8d5f131162e11
#
_entry.id   431adee835333ac487c8d5f131162e11
#
_cell.length_a   1.000
_cell.length_b   1.000
_cell.length_c   1.000
_cell.angle_alpha   90.00
_cell.angle_beta   90.00
_cell.angle_gamma   90.00
#
_symmetry.space_group_name_H-M   'P 1'
#
loop_
_entity.id
_entity.type
_entity.pdbx_description
1 polymer ?
#
loop_
_entity_poly.entity_id
_entity_poly.type
_entity_poly.pdbx_seq_one_letter_code
_entity_poly.pdbx_strand_id
1 'polypeptide(L)'
;MRIPWRTRFLGPLLCTLAVGCGSLEEGEPLPEVEPLGESKAPVVYGTDNRTDVYAHADATLRIRAQQSTVALMRPGVLNTSSSSNVTFSAQTLGAYYNLCTTERFRDDLTPAFCSGTLIDDDLVLTAGHCITSASDCSNTRFVFNFYRTASGTMQTVTTADVFSCQSIVARAQGTVNGQNLDYAVVRLDRAAAPRFTPAPVRPGNSAMAAGQPVAVIGSGSGIPYKIDSGGSVRDARAGTLDYFVASTDTFGGNSGSGVYELSDYTVAGILVRGETDYVSNGSCRVVNVCTETGCRGEDITYVRPAINAYCQVAGSMRLCGTSEPPPPPPPPENGLNYTATNTDSAQQNTVNQVLALTAGQKITLGTCGVTGSAFTGDTYLRLFGPGGTEVAGNDDACGGRGSSLSFTVPAGGSGNYEVRAGCYSSGSCTGTVVWEIVTGTPPSGGSYTFSASNTSGATKNTVNKDVAISAGQAITLGTCGVTGSAFSGDTYLRLFGPGGTEVASNDDACSGAGSNLGYTATTSGTYQIRAGCYSNKSCSGTVAWMLQ
;
A
#
# COMPACT_ATOMS: atom_id res chain seq x y z
N MET A 1 62.07 55.43 21.73
CA MET A 1 62.30 56.16 22.99
C MET A 1 61.61 55.36 24.11
N ARG A 2 62.42 54.77 24.99
CA ARG A 2 62.19 54.27 26.35
C ARG A 2 61.09 53.30 26.65
N ILE A 3 61.48 52.03 26.87
CA ILE A 3 60.91 51.04 27.80
C ILE A 3 61.19 51.52 29.26
N PRO A 4 60.41 51.12 30.32
CA PRO A 4 60.78 49.97 31.14
C PRO A 4 59.58 49.17 31.68
N TRP A 5 59.65 47.85 31.80
CA TRP A 5 60.24 46.88 32.76
C TRP A 5 59.62 46.85 34.16
N ARG A 6 59.32 45.55 34.51
CA ARG A 6 59.32 44.86 35.84
C ARG A 6 57.88 44.49 36.36
N THR A 7 57.61 43.32 37.00
CA THR A 7 58.45 42.35 37.73
C THR A 7 57.62 41.07 37.94
N ARG A 8 58.35 39.96 38.03
CA ARG A 8 57.86 38.61 38.43
C ARG A 8 57.58 38.54 39.92
N PHE A 9 56.65 37.64 40.38
CA PHE A 9 56.76 36.93 41.63
C PHE A 9 56.39 35.47 41.46
N LEU A 10 57.33 34.59 41.83
CA LEU A 10 57.19 33.16 42.13
C LEU A 10 56.90 32.97 43.63
N GLY A 11 56.16 31.96 43.97
CA GLY A 11 56.06 31.45 45.33
C GLY A 11 55.30 30.13 45.41
N PRO A 12 55.54 29.23 46.34
CA PRO A 12 55.86 27.85 45.99
C PRO A 12 54.81 26.81 46.39
N LEU A 13 55.00 25.66 45.80
CA LEU A 13 54.44 24.32 46.04
C LEU A 13 54.45 23.89 47.51
N LEU A 14 53.31 23.32 48.00
CA LEU A 14 53.33 22.44 49.17
C LEU A 14 52.44 21.22 48.91
N CYS A 15 53.08 20.05 48.79
CA CYS A 15 52.46 18.73 48.81
C CYS A 15 52.06 18.37 50.25
N THR A 16 50.85 17.84 50.43
CA THR A 16 50.53 16.95 51.55
C THR A 16 49.77 15.73 51.05
N LEU A 17 50.43 14.58 51.21
CA LEU A 17 49.83 13.25 51.08
C LEU A 17 48.92 12.98 52.29
N ALA A 18 47.71 12.53 52.08
CA ALA A 18 46.91 11.80 53.09
C ALA A 18 46.23 10.60 52.43
N VAL A 19 46.61 9.43 52.92
CA VAL A 19 46.00 8.12 52.61
C VAL A 19 44.73 7.97 53.46
N GLY A 20 43.63 7.57 52.86
CA GLY A 20 42.40 7.27 53.61
C GLY A 20 41.45 6.38 52.79
N CYS A 21 41.14 5.22 53.35
CA CYS A 21 40.40 4.05 52.90
C CYS A 21 39.07 4.28 52.20
N GLY A 22 38.75 3.33 51.35
CA GLY A 22 37.64 3.21 50.43
C GLY A 22 36.23 3.32 51.01
N SER A 23 35.36 3.79 50.17
CA SER A 23 33.91 3.54 50.20
C SER A 23 33.45 3.23 48.79
N LEU A 24 32.50 2.33 48.69
CA LEU A 24 31.89 1.76 47.48
C LEU A 24 31.50 2.86 46.48
N GLU A 25 31.94 2.74 45.24
CA GLU A 25 31.49 3.56 44.14
C GLU A 25 29.99 3.34 43.92
N GLU A 26 29.19 4.33 44.26
CA GLU A 26 27.88 4.52 43.64
C GLU A 26 28.13 4.81 42.17
N GLY A 27 27.44 4.04 41.27
CA GLY A 27 27.59 4.17 39.83
C GLY A 27 27.41 5.61 39.36
N GLU A 28 28.31 6.07 38.49
CA GLU A 28 28.17 7.35 37.81
C GLU A 28 26.78 7.44 37.14
N PRO A 29 26.04 8.52 37.35
CA PRO A 29 24.82 8.76 36.60
C PRO A 29 25.19 8.78 35.11
N LEU A 30 24.44 8.01 34.32
CA LEU A 30 24.52 8.04 32.86
C LEU A 30 24.53 9.51 32.40
N PRO A 31 25.32 9.87 31.39
CA PRO A 31 25.37 11.25 30.90
C PRO A 31 23.94 11.69 30.56
N GLU A 32 23.49 12.74 31.24
CA GLU A 32 22.26 13.45 30.93
C GLU A 32 22.33 13.81 29.44
N VAL A 33 21.46 13.22 28.63
CA VAL A 33 21.32 13.58 27.21
C VAL A 33 20.89 15.03 27.24
N GLU A 34 21.82 15.94 26.91
CA GLU A 34 21.47 17.34 26.70
C GLU A 34 20.23 17.41 25.82
N PRO A 35 19.17 18.12 26.20
CA PRO A 35 18.02 18.28 25.31
C PRO A 35 18.52 18.94 24.05
N LEU A 36 18.38 18.22 22.91
CA LEU A 36 18.58 18.76 21.58
C LEU A 36 17.84 20.08 21.53
N GLY A 37 18.57 21.15 21.22
CA GLY A 37 18.16 22.55 21.39
C GLY A 37 16.69 22.76 21.03
N GLU A 38 15.97 23.50 21.87
CA GLU A 38 14.53 23.78 21.75
C GLU A 38 14.18 24.29 20.34
N SER A 39 13.99 23.35 19.43
CA SER A 39 13.18 23.56 18.24
C SER A 39 11.74 23.58 18.76
N LYS A 40 11.14 24.74 18.87
CA LYS A 40 9.72 24.88 19.21
C LYS A 40 8.94 24.12 18.18
N ALA A 41 8.30 23.05 18.58
CA ALA A 41 7.66 22.06 17.74
C ALA A 41 6.14 22.17 17.77
N PRO A 42 5.41 21.47 16.92
CA PRO A 42 4.11 21.80 16.31
C PRO A 42 2.87 21.65 17.18
N VAL A 43 1.73 22.09 16.62
CA VAL A 43 0.41 22.15 17.24
C VAL A 43 -0.65 21.49 16.35
N VAL A 44 -1.85 21.33 16.90
CA VAL A 44 -3.06 21.04 16.14
C VAL A 44 -3.72 22.34 15.70
N TYR A 45 -4.06 22.45 14.43
CA TYR A 45 -4.76 23.58 13.84
C TYR A 45 -6.25 23.26 13.65
N GLY A 46 -7.10 23.86 14.45
CA GLY A 46 -8.55 23.59 14.43
C GLY A 46 -8.91 22.22 15.01
N THR A 47 -9.20 21.27 14.17
CA THR A 47 -9.54 19.88 14.55
C THR A 47 -8.33 18.96 14.33
N ASP A 48 -8.01 18.09 15.28
CA ASP A 48 -6.95 17.09 15.14
C ASP A 48 -7.30 16.07 14.03
N ASN A 49 -6.76 16.31 12.85
CA ASN A 49 -7.01 15.54 11.62
C ASN A 49 -6.10 14.30 11.48
N ARG A 50 -5.14 14.11 12.37
CA ARG A 50 -4.23 12.94 12.33
C ARG A 50 -5.00 11.64 12.43
N THR A 51 -4.70 10.70 11.56
CA THR A 51 -5.27 9.35 11.59
C THR A 51 -4.19 8.29 11.52
N ASP A 52 -4.50 7.10 12.05
CA ASP A 52 -3.70 5.92 11.75
C ASP A 52 -3.78 5.57 10.26
N VAL A 53 -2.72 4.96 9.72
CA VAL A 53 -2.63 4.61 8.30
C VAL A 53 -3.85 3.79 7.84
N TYR A 54 -4.27 2.78 8.62
CA TYR A 54 -5.43 1.95 8.27
C TYR A 54 -6.76 2.71 8.25
N ALA A 55 -6.87 3.78 9.03
CA ALA A 55 -8.11 4.53 9.21
C ALA A 55 -8.25 5.73 8.24
N HIS A 56 -7.18 6.09 7.53
CA HIS A 56 -7.20 7.23 6.61
C HIS A 56 -8.04 6.90 5.36
N ALA A 57 -8.87 7.84 4.92
CA ALA A 57 -9.78 7.63 3.79
C ALA A 57 -9.04 7.53 2.44
N ASP A 58 -7.99 8.37 2.24
CA ASP A 58 -7.25 8.43 0.99
C ASP A 58 -6.30 7.24 0.85
N ALA A 59 -6.55 6.39 -0.17
CA ALA A 59 -5.77 5.20 -0.44
C ALA A 59 -4.33 5.52 -0.89
N THR A 60 -4.14 6.61 -1.64
CA THR A 60 -2.82 7.02 -2.13
C THR A 60 -1.92 7.44 -0.97
N LEU A 61 -2.44 8.20 -0.02
CA LEU A 61 -1.69 8.58 1.18
C LEU A 61 -1.37 7.37 2.06
N ARG A 62 -2.30 6.38 2.17
CA ARG A 62 -1.99 5.11 2.85
C ARG A 62 -0.83 4.38 2.18
N ILE A 63 -0.81 4.31 0.85
CA ILE A 63 0.29 3.71 0.09
C ILE A 63 1.60 4.47 0.30
N ARG A 64 1.58 5.81 0.30
CA ARG A 64 2.78 6.62 0.62
C ARG A 64 3.31 6.32 2.03
N ALA A 65 2.42 6.19 3.01
CA ALA A 65 2.80 5.81 4.37
C ALA A 65 3.44 4.41 4.42
N GLN A 66 2.90 3.45 3.69
CA GLN A 66 3.36 2.07 3.69
C GLN A 66 4.64 1.86 2.87
N GLN A 67 4.78 2.57 1.74
CA GLN A 67 5.81 2.29 0.76
C GLN A 67 6.99 3.27 0.79
N SER A 68 6.75 4.51 1.24
CA SER A 68 7.76 5.56 1.07
C SER A 68 8.18 6.23 2.39
N THR A 69 7.47 5.97 3.50
CA THR A 69 7.75 6.63 4.79
C THR A 69 8.66 5.78 5.65
N VAL A 70 9.61 6.43 6.34
CA VAL A 70 10.50 5.79 7.31
C VAL A 70 10.50 6.55 8.65
N ALA A 71 10.61 5.79 9.73
CA ALA A 71 10.92 6.34 11.05
C ALA A 71 12.43 6.28 11.30
N LEU A 72 13.00 7.36 11.83
CA LEU A 72 14.39 7.40 12.25
C LEU A 72 14.46 7.04 13.74
N MET A 73 15.21 5.99 14.05
CA MET A 73 15.32 5.44 15.40
C MET A 73 16.79 5.22 15.78
N ARG A 74 17.08 5.29 17.08
CA ARG A 74 18.41 4.89 17.59
C ARG A 74 18.49 3.36 17.67
N PRO A 75 19.66 2.74 17.41
CA PRO A 75 19.79 1.27 17.46
C PRO A 75 19.35 0.66 18.81
N GLY A 76 19.58 1.36 19.90
CA GLY A 76 19.28 0.88 21.26
C GLY A 76 17.78 0.68 21.57
N VAL A 77 16.88 1.26 20.77
CA VAL A 77 15.44 1.05 20.95
C VAL A 77 14.90 -0.14 20.15
N LEU A 78 15.74 -0.75 19.29
CA LEU A 78 15.35 -1.86 18.40
C LEU A 78 15.83 -3.19 18.99
N ASN A 79 14.91 -4.12 19.17
CA ASN A 79 15.26 -5.51 19.43
C ASN A 79 15.15 -6.31 18.12
N THR A 80 16.30 -6.65 17.56
CA THR A 80 16.46 -7.39 16.30
C THR A 80 16.85 -8.86 16.51
N SER A 81 16.67 -9.41 17.71
CA SER A 81 17.00 -10.80 18.04
C SER A 81 16.19 -11.81 17.20
N SER A 82 15.00 -11.42 16.75
CA SER A 82 14.19 -12.16 15.76
C SER A 82 14.23 -11.43 14.42
N SER A 83 14.68 -12.12 13.38
CA SER A 83 14.70 -11.54 12.02
C SER A 83 13.30 -11.31 11.44
N SER A 84 12.31 -12.06 11.89
CA SER A 84 10.92 -11.99 11.41
C SER A 84 10.01 -11.06 12.23
N ASN A 85 10.48 -10.56 13.38
CA ASN A 85 9.70 -9.69 14.25
C ASN A 85 10.62 -8.79 15.09
N VAL A 86 10.86 -7.58 14.60
CA VAL A 86 11.57 -6.52 15.32
C VAL A 86 10.60 -5.85 16.30
N THR A 87 10.99 -5.74 17.56
CA THR A 87 10.21 -5.05 18.58
C THR A 87 10.90 -3.79 19.09
N PHE A 88 10.14 -2.90 19.70
CA PHE A 88 10.60 -1.57 20.10
C PHE A 88 10.58 -1.44 21.62
N SER A 89 11.68 -0.91 22.19
CA SER A 89 11.79 -0.59 23.61
C SER A 89 11.71 0.92 23.78
N ALA A 90 10.55 1.42 24.19
CA ALA A 90 10.29 2.84 24.41
C ALA A 90 9.16 3.02 25.41
N GLN A 91 9.03 4.22 25.98
CA GLN A 91 7.87 4.59 26.77
C GLN A 91 6.66 4.80 25.85
N THR A 92 5.45 4.73 26.44
CA THR A 92 4.25 5.18 25.74
C THR A 92 4.23 6.70 25.67
N LEU A 93 3.54 7.25 24.67
CA LEU A 93 3.37 8.69 24.50
C LEU A 93 2.83 9.38 25.75
N GLY A 94 1.83 8.76 26.38
CA GLY A 94 1.22 9.27 27.61
C GLY A 94 2.18 9.32 28.78
N ALA A 95 3.06 8.32 28.93
CA ALA A 95 4.08 8.28 29.98
C ALA A 95 5.22 9.27 29.70
N TYR A 96 5.70 9.32 28.45
CA TYR A 96 6.84 10.17 28.04
C TYR A 96 6.56 11.67 28.25
N TYR A 97 5.39 12.13 27.83
CA TYR A 97 4.99 13.55 27.93
C TYR A 97 4.11 13.87 29.13
N ASN A 98 3.79 12.90 30.00
CA ASN A 98 2.82 13.04 31.10
C ASN A 98 1.46 13.57 30.59
N LEU A 99 0.90 12.90 29.56
CA LEU A 99 -0.35 13.35 28.94
C LEU A 99 -1.57 12.99 29.80
N CYS A 100 -2.57 13.86 29.74
CA CYS A 100 -3.88 13.60 30.32
C CYS A 100 -4.51 12.33 29.71
N THR A 101 -5.40 11.69 30.46
CA THR A 101 -6.00 10.41 30.02
C THR A 101 -6.91 10.52 28.82
N THR A 102 -7.33 11.74 28.46
CA THR A 102 -8.19 12.06 27.32
C THR A 102 -7.43 12.21 26.00
N GLU A 103 -6.09 12.30 26.05
CA GLU A 103 -5.30 12.56 24.85
C GLU A 103 -5.26 11.35 23.91
N ARG A 104 -5.30 11.64 22.60
CA ARG A 104 -5.22 10.63 21.54
C ARG A 104 -3.84 9.99 21.49
N PHE A 105 -3.77 8.75 21.03
CA PHE A 105 -2.54 7.98 20.76
C PHE A 105 -1.62 7.77 21.98
N ARG A 106 -2.06 8.09 23.19
CA ARG A 106 -1.25 8.06 24.41
C ARG A 106 -0.64 6.70 24.76
N ASP A 107 -1.21 5.62 24.23
CA ASP A 107 -0.75 4.24 24.45
C ASP A 107 0.22 3.74 23.36
N ASP A 108 0.52 4.57 22.34
CA ASP A 108 1.52 4.28 21.32
C ASP A 108 2.93 4.45 21.90
N LEU A 109 3.85 3.53 21.54
CA LEU A 109 5.27 3.64 21.89
C LEU A 109 5.95 4.76 21.07
N THR A 110 6.96 5.40 21.67
CA THR A 110 7.67 6.55 21.09
C THR A 110 9.15 6.28 20.77
N PRO A 111 9.50 5.24 19.97
CA PRO A 111 10.89 4.92 19.69
C PRO A 111 11.54 5.83 18.63
N ALA A 112 10.77 6.53 17.79
CA ALA A 112 11.30 7.36 16.73
C ALA A 112 11.64 8.77 17.24
N PHE A 113 12.72 9.36 16.70
CA PHE A 113 13.11 10.73 17.01
C PHE A 113 12.91 11.70 15.82
N CYS A 114 12.84 11.18 14.62
CA CYS A 114 12.60 11.89 13.36
C CYS A 114 11.88 10.98 12.37
N SER A 115 11.49 11.55 11.25
CA SER A 115 10.86 10.88 10.11
C SER A 115 11.68 11.10 8.83
N GLY A 116 11.39 10.35 7.78
CA GLY A 116 11.98 10.52 6.46
C GLY A 116 11.11 9.96 5.37
N THR A 117 11.48 10.24 4.12
CA THR A 117 10.77 9.77 2.93
C THR A 117 11.78 9.18 1.94
N LEU A 118 11.54 7.94 1.51
CA LEU A 118 12.28 7.31 0.42
C LEU A 118 11.98 8.04 -0.88
N ILE A 119 12.99 8.61 -1.53
CA ILE A 119 12.87 9.42 -2.76
C ILE A 119 13.58 8.81 -3.97
N ASP A 120 14.44 7.82 -3.75
CA ASP A 120 15.07 6.99 -4.77
C ASP A 120 15.35 5.61 -4.19
N ASP A 121 15.88 4.68 -4.97
CA ASP A 121 15.99 3.27 -4.61
C ASP A 121 16.73 3.03 -3.27
N ASP A 122 17.70 3.88 -2.94
CA ASP A 122 18.49 3.82 -1.71
C ASP A 122 18.62 5.18 -1.00
N LEU A 123 17.80 6.18 -1.36
CA LEU A 123 17.90 7.53 -0.83
C LEU A 123 16.68 7.92 0.02
N VAL A 124 16.95 8.36 1.23
CA VAL A 124 15.96 8.94 2.12
C VAL A 124 16.21 10.44 2.27
N LEU A 125 15.15 11.22 2.10
CA LEU A 125 15.10 12.65 2.42
C LEU A 125 14.57 12.82 3.84
N THR A 126 15.28 13.60 4.67
CA THR A 126 14.91 13.95 6.04
C THR A 126 15.36 15.36 6.39
N ALA A 127 15.06 15.84 7.60
CA ALA A 127 15.54 17.15 8.06
C ALA A 127 17.07 17.13 8.35
N GLY A 128 17.73 18.22 8.08
CA GLY A 128 19.19 18.37 8.28
C GLY A 128 19.62 18.30 9.75
N HIS A 129 18.71 18.72 10.67
CA HIS A 129 18.96 18.62 12.11
C HIS A 129 18.76 17.18 12.66
N CYS A 130 18.11 16.28 11.92
CA CYS A 130 17.96 14.88 12.32
C CYS A 130 19.26 14.08 12.15
N ILE A 131 20.07 14.42 11.16
CA ILE A 131 21.34 13.75 10.85
C ILE A 131 22.40 14.82 10.62
N THR A 132 23.11 15.21 11.67
CA THR A 132 24.03 16.34 11.64
C THR A 132 25.46 15.96 11.29
N SER A 133 25.83 14.71 11.51
CA SER A 133 27.21 14.22 11.41
C SER A 133 27.27 12.77 10.92
N ALA A 134 28.46 12.31 10.53
CA ALA A 134 28.72 10.90 10.23
C ALA A 134 28.44 9.98 11.44
N SER A 135 28.66 10.48 12.66
CA SER A 135 28.30 9.76 13.89
C SER A 135 26.79 9.60 14.04
N ASP A 136 26.00 10.64 13.79
CA ASP A 136 24.55 10.53 13.78
C ASP A 136 24.06 9.55 12.71
N CYS A 137 24.66 9.60 11.51
CA CYS A 137 24.39 8.67 10.43
C CYS A 137 24.60 7.22 10.90
N SER A 138 25.78 6.89 11.41
CA SER A 138 26.10 5.53 11.87
C SER A 138 25.19 5.06 13.03
N ASN A 139 24.74 5.98 13.88
CA ASN A 139 23.87 5.73 15.03
C ASN A 139 22.37 5.96 14.73
N THR A 140 21.98 5.82 13.47
CA THR A 140 20.57 5.91 13.04
C THR A 140 20.14 4.67 12.27
N ARG A 141 18.93 4.23 12.52
CA ARG A 141 18.23 3.20 11.74
C ARG A 141 17.00 3.80 11.10
N PHE A 142 16.79 3.45 9.83
CA PHE A 142 15.65 3.84 9.02
C PHE A 142 14.70 2.65 8.99
N VAL A 143 13.55 2.79 9.64
CA VAL A 143 12.61 1.70 9.89
C VAL A 143 11.37 1.93 9.06
N PHE A 144 11.13 1.05 8.08
CA PHE A 144 9.88 0.98 7.34
C PHE A 144 8.84 0.16 8.12
N ASN A 145 7.60 0.18 7.65
CA ASN A 145 6.50 -0.60 8.24
C ASN A 145 6.15 -0.24 9.70
N PHE A 146 6.56 0.93 10.17
CA PHE A 146 6.25 1.40 11.52
C PHE A 146 4.87 2.08 11.57
N TYR A 147 3.81 1.32 11.32
CA TYR A 147 2.42 1.81 11.33
C TYR A 147 1.44 0.76 11.86
N ARG A 148 0.19 1.17 12.14
CA ARG A 148 -0.89 0.28 12.56
C ARG A 148 -1.70 -0.20 11.35
N THR A 149 -2.04 -1.50 11.34
CA THR A 149 -2.89 -2.14 10.33
C THR A 149 -4.35 -2.23 10.77
N ALA A 150 -4.60 -2.12 12.07
CA ALA A 150 -5.92 -2.03 12.70
C ALA A 150 -5.76 -1.42 14.09
N SER A 151 -6.88 -1.09 14.75
CA SER A 151 -6.86 -0.62 16.15
C SER A 151 -6.09 -1.62 17.03
N GLY A 152 -5.09 -1.14 17.77
CA GLY A 152 -4.24 -1.96 18.64
C GLY A 152 -3.25 -2.89 17.93
N THR A 153 -3.25 -2.99 16.59
CA THR A 153 -2.43 -3.94 15.84
C THR A 153 -1.36 -3.21 15.04
N MET A 154 -0.09 -3.51 15.30
CA MET A 154 1.05 -2.99 14.53
C MET A 154 1.32 -3.88 13.32
N GLN A 155 1.78 -3.25 12.22
CA GLN A 155 2.41 -3.98 11.12
C GLN A 155 3.65 -4.68 11.66
N THR A 156 3.85 -5.94 11.26
CA THR A 156 5.07 -6.67 11.60
C THR A 156 6.27 -6.02 10.90
N VAL A 157 7.25 -5.62 11.68
CA VAL A 157 8.55 -5.13 11.19
C VAL A 157 9.54 -6.28 11.24
N THR A 158 10.26 -6.51 10.15
CA THR A 158 11.33 -7.52 10.06
C THR A 158 12.69 -6.85 9.97
N THR A 159 13.78 -7.59 10.15
CA THR A 159 15.13 -7.02 9.95
C THR A 159 15.37 -6.55 8.52
N ALA A 160 14.62 -7.08 7.54
CA ALA A 160 14.66 -6.61 6.15
C ALA A 160 14.05 -5.21 5.96
N ASP A 161 13.22 -4.75 6.91
CA ASP A 161 12.59 -3.43 6.92
C ASP A 161 13.42 -2.37 7.66
N VAL A 162 14.54 -2.77 8.27
CA VAL A 162 15.45 -1.90 9.03
C VAL A 162 16.72 -1.69 8.22
N PHE A 163 17.02 -0.44 7.90
CA PHE A 163 18.18 -0.02 7.14
C PHE A 163 19.12 0.82 8.00
N SER A 164 20.40 0.77 7.69
CA SER A 164 21.42 1.63 8.30
C SER A 164 21.75 2.82 7.38
N CYS A 165 22.29 3.89 7.93
CA CYS A 165 22.87 4.96 7.15
C CYS A 165 24.23 4.54 6.59
N GLN A 166 24.41 4.64 5.27
CA GLN A 166 25.71 4.50 4.63
C GLN A 166 26.47 5.82 4.62
N SER A 167 25.80 6.91 4.21
CA SER A 167 26.41 8.23 4.12
C SER A 167 25.37 9.35 4.04
N ILE A 168 25.78 10.56 4.44
CA ILE A 168 25.07 11.80 4.14
C ILE A 168 25.57 12.28 2.77
N VAL A 169 24.69 12.32 1.77
CA VAL A 169 25.06 12.70 0.39
C VAL A 169 24.98 14.22 0.20
N ALA A 170 23.92 14.83 0.71
CA ALA A 170 23.74 16.29 0.68
C ALA A 170 23.03 16.73 1.96
N ARG A 171 23.43 17.87 2.52
CA ARG A 171 22.84 18.40 3.76
C ARG A 171 22.97 19.91 3.85
N ALA A 172 21.95 20.56 4.36
CA ALA A 172 22.00 21.95 4.82
C ALA A 172 21.23 22.11 6.13
N GLN A 173 21.68 23.04 6.97
CA GLN A 173 20.96 23.46 8.18
C GLN A 173 21.36 24.91 8.49
N GLY A 174 20.34 25.81 8.55
CA GLY A 174 20.54 27.24 8.75
C GLY A 174 20.58 28.04 7.45
N THR A 175 21.17 29.23 7.49
CA THR A 175 21.20 30.13 6.33
C THR A 175 22.33 29.76 5.36
N VAL A 176 21.94 29.35 4.16
CA VAL A 176 22.85 29.04 3.06
C VAL A 176 22.45 29.89 1.86
N ASN A 177 23.35 30.72 1.35
CA ASN A 177 23.09 31.63 0.22
C ASN A 177 21.82 32.47 0.35
N GLY A 178 21.50 32.95 1.57
CA GLY A 178 20.34 33.76 1.86
C GLY A 178 19.02 32.97 2.03
N GLN A 179 19.03 31.64 1.90
CA GLN A 179 17.91 30.74 2.13
C GLN A 179 18.06 30.06 3.50
N ASN A 180 16.97 29.96 4.26
CA ASN A 180 16.95 29.23 5.53
C ASN A 180 16.54 27.77 5.26
N LEU A 181 17.53 26.90 5.11
CA LEU A 181 17.38 25.52 4.70
C LEU A 181 17.57 24.55 5.87
N ASP A 182 16.87 23.43 5.80
CA ASP A 182 17.02 22.33 6.77
C ASP A 182 16.63 21.02 6.09
N TYR A 183 17.61 20.31 5.53
CA TYR A 183 17.42 19.02 4.86
C TYR A 183 18.67 18.15 4.94
N ALA A 184 18.47 16.83 4.85
CA ALA A 184 19.51 15.84 4.57
C ALA A 184 19.02 14.80 3.56
N VAL A 185 19.83 14.52 2.54
CA VAL A 185 19.67 13.38 1.64
C VAL A 185 20.68 12.33 2.09
N VAL A 186 20.17 11.20 2.55
CA VAL A 186 20.93 10.11 3.16
C VAL A 186 20.87 8.88 2.29
N ARG A 187 22.00 8.26 2.05
CA ARG A 187 22.10 6.95 1.39
C ARG A 187 21.97 5.84 2.41
N LEU A 188 21.10 4.88 2.12
CA LEU A 188 20.93 3.66 2.90
C LEU A 188 22.05 2.65 2.61
N ASP A 189 22.27 1.71 3.52
CA ASP A 189 23.28 0.64 3.41
C ASP A 189 22.99 -0.35 2.26
N ARG A 190 21.79 -0.36 1.74
CA ARG A 190 21.33 -1.14 0.59
C ARG A 190 20.11 -0.51 -0.05
N ALA A 191 19.77 -0.92 -1.27
CA ALA A 191 18.54 -0.49 -1.93
C ALA A 191 17.30 -0.95 -1.14
N ALA A 192 16.38 -0.03 -0.93
CA ALA A 192 15.06 -0.31 -0.37
C ALA A 192 14.07 -0.77 -1.46
N ALA A 193 14.22 -0.25 -2.69
CA ALA A 193 13.48 -0.76 -3.84
C ALA A 193 14.05 -2.13 -4.29
N PRO A 194 13.23 -3.02 -4.86
CA PRO A 194 11.79 -2.88 -5.15
C PRO A 194 10.85 -3.21 -3.97
N ARG A 195 11.38 -3.54 -2.79
CA ARG A 195 10.57 -3.87 -1.60
C ARG A 195 9.70 -2.68 -1.17
N PHE A 196 10.25 -1.48 -1.27
CA PHE A 196 9.58 -0.21 -1.01
C PHE A 196 9.66 0.68 -2.24
N THR A 197 8.61 1.47 -2.47
CA THR A 197 8.51 2.33 -3.64
C THR A 197 8.87 3.77 -3.27
N PRO A 198 9.85 4.40 -3.93
CA PRO A 198 10.16 5.80 -3.72
C PRO A 198 8.97 6.73 -4.00
N ALA A 199 8.78 7.74 -3.15
CA ALA A 199 7.80 8.78 -3.41
C ALA A 199 8.23 9.65 -4.59
N PRO A 200 7.33 10.04 -5.49
CA PRO A 200 7.62 11.04 -6.50
C PRO A 200 7.88 12.39 -5.83
N VAL A 201 8.87 13.10 -6.36
CA VAL A 201 9.26 14.43 -5.87
C VAL A 201 8.67 15.48 -6.81
N ARG A 202 8.12 16.56 -6.21
CA ARG A 202 7.55 17.68 -6.96
C ARG A 202 8.57 18.24 -7.97
N PRO A 203 8.23 18.31 -9.26
CA PRO A 203 9.14 18.82 -10.28
C PRO A 203 9.23 20.36 -10.22
N GLY A 204 10.32 20.91 -10.76
CA GLY A 204 10.50 22.36 -10.92
C GLY A 204 10.76 23.13 -9.61
N ASN A 205 10.90 24.45 -9.72
CA ASN A 205 11.21 25.38 -8.64
C ASN A 205 10.07 26.37 -8.38
N SER A 206 8.83 26.09 -8.80
CA SER A 206 7.70 26.99 -8.56
C SER A 206 7.27 26.94 -7.09
N ALA A 207 6.89 28.08 -6.54
CA ALA A 207 6.29 28.13 -5.21
C ALA A 207 4.97 27.35 -5.16
N MET A 208 4.62 26.87 -3.97
CA MET A 208 3.26 26.39 -3.68
C MET A 208 2.27 27.56 -3.77
N ALA A 209 1.02 27.28 -4.07
CA ALA A 209 -0.02 28.31 -4.02
C ALA A 209 -0.56 28.47 -2.58
N ALA A 210 -0.87 29.71 -2.16
CA ALA A 210 -1.57 29.92 -0.89
C ALA A 210 -2.94 29.23 -0.92
N GLY A 211 -3.30 28.56 0.17
CA GLY A 211 -4.50 27.74 0.28
C GLY A 211 -4.40 26.35 -0.37
N GLN A 212 -3.28 26.01 -0.99
CA GLN A 212 -3.09 24.69 -1.60
C GLN A 212 -3.11 23.58 -0.54
N PRO A 213 -3.95 22.53 -0.68
CA PRO A 213 -4.03 21.46 0.28
C PRO A 213 -2.76 20.61 0.30
N VAL A 214 -2.31 20.23 1.50
CA VAL A 214 -1.14 19.38 1.71
C VAL A 214 -1.44 18.30 2.74
N ALA A 215 -0.69 17.20 2.66
CA ALA A 215 -0.70 16.13 3.66
C ALA A 215 0.70 15.87 4.20
N VAL A 216 0.80 15.52 5.48
CA VAL A 216 2.04 15.12 6.15
C VAL A 216 1.95 13.66 6.57
N ILE A 217 3.02 12.90 6.35
CA ILE A 217 3.10 11.50 6.78
C ILE A 217 4.38 11.28 7.57
N GLY A 218 4.25 10.85 8.82
CA GLY A 218 5.42 10.59 9.65
C GLY A 218 5.10 10.18 11.09
N SER A 219 6.15 10.18 11.92
CA SER A 219 6.15 9.69 13.31
C SER A 219 6.10 10.84 14.31
N GLY A 220 5.05 11.66 14.26
CA GLY A 220 4.86 12.75 15.24
C GLY A 220 4.90 12.22 16.67
N SER A 221 5.59 12.91 17.56
CA SER A 221 5.91 12.48 18.94
C SER A 221 6.62 11.11 19.03
N GLY A 222 7.21 10.65 17.92
CA GLY A 222 7.92 9.37 17.85
C GLY A 222 7.03 8.14 17.72
N ILE A 223 5.71 8.27 17.62
CA ILE A 223 4.75 7.17 17.56
C ILE A 223 4.63 6.59 16.13
N PRO A 224 3.97 5.43 15.94
CA PRO A 224 3.70 4.87 14.62
C PRO A 224 3.08 5.88 13.67
N TYR A 225 3.45 5.82 12.38
CA TYR A 225 3.05 6.81 11.37
C TYR A 225 1.60 7.24 11.50
N LYS A 226 1.40 8.55 11.45
CA LYS A 226 0.08 9.16 11.27
C LYS A 226 0.07 9.89 9.93
N ILE A 227 -1.11 10.00 9.37
CA ILE A 227 -1.39 10.81 8.19
C ILE A 227 -2.25 11.98 8.66
N ASP A 228 -1.79 13.20 8.41
CA ASP A 228 -2.58 14.42 8.47
C ASP A 228 -2.76 14.94 7.05
N SER A 229 -4.00 15.12 6.60
CA SER A 229 -4.35 15.66 5.28
C SER A 229 -5.26 16.90 5.38
N GLY A 230 -5.40 17.47 6.59
CA GLY A 230 -6.21 18.64 6.84
C GLY A 230 -5.51 19.99 6.58
N GLY A 231 -4.19 19.97 6.34
CA GLY A 231 -3.38 21.16 6.22
C GLY A 231 -3.49 21.88 4.87
N SER A 232 -3.21 23.18 4.89
CA SER A 232 -3.10 24.02 3.70
C SER A 232 -1.94 25.01 3.80
N VAL A 233 -1.39 25.41 2.66
CA VAL A 233 -0.31 26.39 2.56
C VAL A 233 -0.83 27.77 3.01
N ARG A 234 -0.16 28.38 3.99
CA ARG A 234 -0.45 29.74 4.47
C ARG A 234 0.45 30.80 3.82
N ASP A 235 1.76 30.52 3.77
CA ASP A 235 2.75 31.40 3.16
C ASP A 235 3.70 30.55 2.29
N ALA A 236 3.68 30.79 1.01
CA ALA A 236 4.49 30.10 0.03
C ALA A 236 5.94 30.58 -0.04
N ARG A 237 6.28 31.72 0.58
CA ARG A 237 7.62 32.34 0.55
C ARG A 237 8.24 32.33 -0.86
N ALA A 238 7.45 32.74 -1.84
CA ALA A 238 7.79 32.62 -3.27
C ALA A 238 9.07 33.38 -3.68
N GLY A 239 9.48 34.39 -2.88
CA GLY A 239 10.70 35.18 -3.14
C GLY A 239 12.00 34.46 -2.75
N THR A 240 11.95 33.50 -1.81
CA THR A 240 13.14 32.80 -1.30
C THR A 240 13.16 31.32 -1.69
N LEU A 241 11.98 30.67 -1.79
CA LEU A 241 11.83 29.24 -2.05
C LEU A 241 12.67 28.37 -1.11
N ASP A 242 12.86 28.83 0.11
CA ASP A 242 13.60 28.12 1.16
C ASP A 242 12.69 27.17 1.92
N TYR A 243 11.59 27.68 2.46
CA TYR A 243 10.51 26.89 3.05
C TYR A 243 9.16 27.56 2.77
N PHE A 244 8.07 26.84 2.93
CA PHE A 244 6.72 27.38 2.99
C PHE A 244 6.11 27.08 4.36
N VAL A 245 5.05 27.80 4.71
CA VAL A 245 4.34 27.63 5.98
C VAL A 245 2.96 27.04 5.70
N ALA A 246 2.57 26.01 6.48
CA ALA A 246 1.26 25.36 6.34
C ALA A 246 0.60 25.12 7.71
N SER A 247 -0.73 24.87 7.71
CA SER A 247 -1.53 24.53 8.89
C SER A 247 -1.66 23.00 9.01
N THR A 248 -0.56 22.29 9.25
CA THR A 248 -0.56 20.84 9.39
C THR A 248 -0.50 20.42 10.86
N ASP A 249 -1.25 19.37 11.22
CA ASP A 249 -1.26 18.81 12.58
C ASP A 249 -0.05 17.94 12.80
N THR A 250 1.08 18.53 13.18
CA THR A 250 2.35 17.83 13.32
C THR A 250 2.99 18.06 14.69
N PHE A 251 3.93 17.21 15.07
CA PHE A 251 4.53 17.17 16.40
C PHE A 251 6.04 16.90 16.31
N GLY A 252 6.79 17.16 17.36
CA GLY A 252 8.19 16.75 17.46
C GLY A 252 8.34 15.29 17.04
N GLY A 253 9.37 14.96 16.21
CA GLY A 253 9.46 13.64 15.57
C GLY A 253 8.89 13.61 14.14
N ASN A 254 7.98 14.53 13.75
CA ASN A 254 7.66 14.76 12.35
C ASN A 254 8.79 15.48 11.58
N SER A 255 9.83 15.95 12.24
CA SER A 255 11.03 16.45 11.56
C SER A 255 11.49 15.49 10.48
N GLY A 256 11.55 15.94 9.21
CA GLY A 256 11.88 15.12 8.04
C GLY A 256 10.69 14.38 7.41
N SER A 257 9.48 14.47 7.96
CA SER A 257 8.27 13.92 7.33
C SER A 257 8.06 14.51 5.95
N GLY A 258 7.71 13.66 4.98
CA GLY A 258 7.30 14.11 3.66
C GLY A 258 5.99 14.89 3.73
N VAL A 259 5.99 16.06 3.10
CA VAL A 259 4.81 16.90 2.90
C VAL A 259 4.40 16.79 1.45
N TYR A 260 3.22 16.22 1.22
CA TYR A 260 2.70 15.89 -0.10
C TYR A 260 1.71 16.95 -0.58
N GLU A 261 1.87 17.41 -1.80
CA GLU A 261 0.86 18.18 -2.51
C GLU A 261 -0.30 17.26 -2.88
N LEU A 262 -1.54 17.60 -2.49
CA LEU A 262 -2.68 16.69 -2.68
C LEU A 262 -3.22 16.63 -4.12
N SER A 263 -2.76 17.51 -5.00
CA SER A 263 -3.17 17.49 -6.42
C SER A 263 -2.55 16.33 -7.21
N ASP A 264 -1.35 15.89 -6.86
CA ASP A 264 -0.60 14.85 -7.59
C ASP A 264 0.18 13.89 -6.67
N TYR A 265 0.09 14.08 -5.35
CA TYR A 265 0.75 13.27 -4.33
C TYR A 265 2.28 13.25 -4.45
N THR A 266 2.88 14.32 -4.96
CA THR A 266 4.34 14.51 -4.99
C THR A 266 4.84 15.15 -3.70
N VAL A 267 6.06 14.82 -3.29
CA VAL A 267 6.73 15.45 -2.13
C VAL A 267 7.10 16.88 -2.49
N ALA A 268 6.39 17.84 -1.92
CA ALA A 268 6.64 19.27 -2.09
C ALA A 268 7.76 19.78 -1.18
N GLY A 269 7.91 19.15 -0.01
CA GLY A 269 8.89 19.52 0.99
C GLY A 269 8.95 18.55 2.16
N ILE A 270 9.70 18.92 3.18
CA ILE A 270 9.83 18.17 4.44
C ILE A 270 9.56 19.08 5.62
N LEU A 271 8.84 18.56 6.60
CA LEU A 271 8.58 19.29 7.85
C LEU A 271 9.87 19.46 8.64
N VAL A 272 10.13 20.65 9.14
CA VAL A 272 11.38 20.95 9.87
C VAL A 272 11.20 21.73 11.15
N ARG A 273 10.20 22.60 11.29
CA ARG A 273 9.97 23.43 12.48
C ARG A 273 8.50 23.73 12.66
N GLY A 274 8.09 23.95 13.90
CA GLY A 274 6.72 24.33 14.25
C GLY A 274 6.62 25.01 15.61
N GLU A 275 5.48 24.87 16.25
CA GLU A 275 5.12 25.47 17.55
C GLU A 275 5.22 24.42 18.69
N THR A 276 4.79 24.76 19.91
CA THR A 276 4.87 23.88 21.10
C THR A 276 3.77 22.81 21.06
N ASP A 277 4.13 21.53 21.12
CA ASP A 277 3.22 20.37 21.03
C ASP A 277 2.20 20.29 22.16
N TYR A 278 2.68 20.38 23.38
CA TYR A 278 1.91 20.07 24.58
C TYR A 278 2.02 21.19 25.61
N VAL A 279 0.88 21.59 26.15
CA VAL A 279 0.78 22.62 27.18
C VAL A 279 0.31 22.03 28.51
N SER A 280 0.66 22.68 29.61
CA SER A 280 0.26 22.22 30.96
C SER A 280 -1.25 22.37 31.16
N ASN A 281 -1.87 21.33 31.72
CA ASN A 281 -3.26 21.32 32.17
C ASN A 281 -3.33 20.77 33.61
N GLY A 282 -2.88 21.55 34.57
CA GLY A 282 -2.78 21.13 35.95
C GLY A 282 -1.72 20.07 36.18
N SER A 283 -2.11 18.83 36.49
CA SER A 283 -1.19 17.73 36.80
C SER A 283 -0.73 16.93 35.58
N CYS A 284 -1.28 17.21 34.40
CA CYS A 284 -0.94 16.52 33.15
C CYS A 284 -0.80 17.54 32.01
N ARG A 285 -0.44 17.08 30.81
CA ARG A 285 -0.31 17.92 29.61
C ARG A 285 -1.37 17.52 28.60
N VAL A 286 -1.83 18.50 27.82
CA VAL A 286 -2.74 18.32 26.70
C VAL A 286 -2.09 18.84 25.42
N VAL A 287 -2.58 18.35 24.28
CA VAL A 287 -2.19 18.89 22.98
C VAL A 287 -2.47 20.40 22.94
N ASN A 288 -1.52 21.15 22.43
CA ASN A 288 -1.69 22.58 22.20
C ASN A 288 -2.52 22.78 20.92
N VAL A 289 -3.73 23.31 21.07
CA VAL A 289 -4.68 23.52 19.96
C VAL A 289 -4.76 25.00 19.63
N CYS A 290 -4.45 25.34 18.39
CA CYS A 290 -4.66 26.68 17.83
C CYS A 290 -5.95 26.73 16.99
N THR A 291 -6.48 27.93 16.79
CA THR A 291 -7.50 28.12 15.74
C THR A 291 -6.87 27.86 14.37
N GLU A 292 -7.68 27.54 13.37
CA GLU A 292 -7.19 27.22 12.00
C GLU A 292 -6.27 28.31 11.41
N THR A 293 -6.52 29.57 11.74
CA THR A 293 -5.71 30.73 11.32
C THR A 293 -4.81 31.27 12.43
N GLY A 294 -4.86 30.68 13.62
CA GLY A 294 -4.02 31.02 14.75
C GLY A 294 -2.63 30.46 14.66
N CYS A 295 -1.78 30.79 15.62
CA CYS A 295 -0.39 30.42 15.67
C CYS A 295 0.37 30.73 14.37
N ARG A 296 1.66 30.37 14.33
CA ARG A 296 2.54 30.74 13.22
C ARG A 296 2.36 29.85 11.97
N GLY A 297 2.02 28.59 12.16
CA GLY A 297 2.09 27.55 11.15
C GLY A 297 3.40 26.78 11.20
N GLU A 298 3.45 25.68 10.44
CA GLU A 298 4.56 24.75 10.37
C GLU A 298 5.48 25.07 9.19
N ASP A 299 6.81 25.12 9.42
CA ASP A 299 7.79 25.33 8.36
C ASP A 299 8.13 24.04 7.64
N ILE A 300 7.98 24.06 6.35
CA ILE A 300 8.25 22.96 5.44
C ILE A 300 9.35 23.40 4.46
N THR A 301 10.56 22.89 4.61
CA THR A 301 11.65 23.15 3.65
C THR A 301 11.24 22.59 2.29
N TYR A 302 11.29 23.43 1.24
CA TYR A 302 11.03 22.97 -0.13
C TYR A 302 11.98 21.83 -0.52
N VAL A 303 11.48 20.87 -1.29
CA VAL A 303 12.26 19.70 -1.70
C VAL A 303 13.39 20.04 -2.68
N ARG A 304 13.20 21.04 -3.55
CA ARG A 304 14.15 21.35 -4.65
C ARG A 304 15.57 21.72 -4.21
N PRO A 305 15.78 22.52 -3.16
CA PRO A 305 17.14 22.76 -2.65
C PRO A 305 17.90 21.46 -2.33
N ALA A 306 17.24 20.48 -1.70
CA ALA A 306 17.84 19.19 -1.39
C ALA A 306 18.18 18.38 -2.66
N ILE A 307 17.25 18.31 -3.62
CA ILE A 307 17.45 17.60 -4.88
C ILE A 307 18.56 18.27 -5.70
N ASN A 308 18.58 19.61 -5.79
CA ASN A 308 19.62 20.32 -6.52
C ASN A 308 21.01 20.08 -5.90
N ALA A 309 21.13 20.11 -4.57
CA ALA A 309 22.39 19.83 -3.88
C ALA A 309 22.83 18.37 -4.09
N TYR A 310 21.90 17.43 -4.04
CA TYR A 310 22.18 16.03 -4.36
C TYR A 310 22.71 15.87 -5.79
N CYS A 311 22.03 16.47 -6.78
CA CYS A 311 22.40 16.37 -8.19
C CYS A 311 23.71 17.08 -8.56
N GLN A 312 24.26 17.91 -7.69
CA GLN A 312 25.60 18.50 -7.85
C GLN A 312 26.74 17.54 -7.46
N VAL A 313 26.48 16.58 -6.59
CA VAL A 313 27.50 15.69 -6.01
C VAL A 313 27.29 14.22 -6.36
N ALA A 314 26.10 13.87 -6.80
CA ALA A 314 25.71 12.51 -7.18
C ALA A 314 24.68 12.59 -8.32
N GLY A 315 24.42 11.47 -9.00
CA GLY A 315 23.46 11.37 -10.09
C GLY A 315 22.36 10.37 -9.79
N SER A 316 21.14 10.67 -10.22
CA SER A 316 20.00 9.76 -10.27
C SER A 316 19.17 10.10 -11.50
N MET A 317 18.78 9.11 -12.27
CA MET A 317 17.88 9.31 -13.40
C MET A 317 16.52 9.83 -12.94
N ARG A 318 16.05 9.36 -11.78
CA ARG A 318 14.77 9.75 -11.17
C ARG A 318 14.76 11.20 -10.69
N LEU A 319 15.84 11.67 -10.05
CA LEU A 319 15.86 12.96 -9.35
C LEU A 319 16.53 14.09 -10.16
N CYS A 320 17.49 13.74 -11.02
CA CYS A 320 18.37 14.69 -11.70
C CYS A 320 18.20 14.71 -13.22
N GLY A 321 17.51 13.72 -13.79
CA GLY A 321 17.33 13.58 -15.23
C GLY A 321 16.33 14.56 -15.81
N THR A 322 16.50 14.91 -17.11
CA THR A 322 15.54 15.68 -17.88
C THR A 322 14.34 14.81 -18.21
N SER A 323 13.17 15.21 -17.78
CA SER A 323 11.85 14.75 -18.24
C SER A 323 11.65 13.24 -18.37
N GLU A 324 11.95 12.46 -17.36
CA GLU A 324 11.26 11.19 -17.21
C GLU A 324 9.80 11.51 -16.77
N PRO A 325 8.80 10.96 -17.45
CA PRO A 325 7.44 11.15 -16.98
C PRO A 325 7.34 10.68 -15.52
N PRO A 326 6.49 11.30 -14.69
CA PRO A 326 6.32 10.85 -13.30
C PRO A 326 6.10 9.34 -13.32
N PRO A 327 6.71 8.57 -12.41
CA PRO A 327 6.45 7.14 -12.33
C PRO A 327 4.94 6.95 -12.29
N PRO A 328 4.42 5.95 -12.98
CA PRO A 328 2.99 5.71 -12.98
C PRO A 328 2.48 5.71 -11.53
N PRO A 329 1.29 6.25 -11.29
CA PRO A 329 0.72 6.25 -9.95
C PRO A 329 0.84 4.83 -9.37
N PRO A 330 1.05 4.69 -8.05
CA PRO A 330 1.10 3.36 -7.45
C PRO A 330 -0.13 2.58 -7.91
N PRO A 331 0.01 1.28 -8.17
CA PRO A 331 -1.12 0.48 -8.62
C PRO A 331 -2.30 0.72 -7.68
N PRO A 332 -3.50 0.90 -8.17
CA PRO A 332 -4.68 0.87 -7.32
C PRO A 332 -4.62 -0.39 -6.44
N GLU A 333 -5.26 -0.38 -5.29
CA GLU A 333 -5.25 -1.49 -4.32
C GLU A 333 -5.50 -2.86 -4.97
N ASN A 334 -6.18 -2.84 -6.13
CA ASN A 334 -6.44 -3.97 -7.01
C ASN A 334 -5.80 -3.75 -8.39
N GLY A 335 -4.48 -3.54 -8.46
CA GLY A 335 -3.81 -3.28 -9.72
C GLY A 335 -2.35 -3.75 -9.77
N LEU A 336 -1.82 -3.79 -10.98
CA LEU A 336 -0.45 -4.21 -11.30
C LEU A 336 0.12 -3.27 -12.35
N ASN A 337 1.21 -2.56 -12.01
CA ASN A 337 1.98 -1.82 -13.00
C ASN A 337 2.97 -2.75 -13.69
N TYR A 338 3.13 -2.64 -14.99
CA TYR A 338 4.09 -3.44 -15.73
C TYR A 338 4.74 -2.68 -16.87
N THR A 339 5.96 -3.10 -17.16
CA THR A 339 6.69 -2.76 -18.40
C THR A 339 7.22 -4.07 -18.94
N ALA A 340 6.94 -4.35 -20.19
CA ALA A 340 7.30 -5.63 -20.80
C ALA A 340 7.76 -5.44 -22.25
N THR A 341 8.53 -6.39 -22.72
CA THR A 341 8.99 -6.46 -24.11
C THR A 341 9.25 -7.90 -24.50
N ASN A 342 9.05 -8.23 -25.77
CA ASN A 342 9.26 -9.58 -26.32
C ASN A 342 8.51 -10.66 -25.53
N THR A 343 7.22 -10.43 -25.26
CA THR A 343 6.43 -11.31 -24.40
C THR A 343 5.71 -12.43 -25.16
N ASP A 344 5.82 -12.46 -26.48
CA ASP A 344 5.14 -13.44 -27.33
C ASP A 344 3.64 -13.55 -27.00
N SER A 345 2.96 -12.40 -27.06
CA SER A 345 1.54 -12.28 -26.70
C SER A 345 1.24 -12.76 -25.27
N ALA A 346 2.01 -12.28 -24.32
CA ALA A 346 1.94 -12.58 -22.89
C ALA A 346 2.15 -14.08 -22.54
N GLN A 347 2.99 -14.78 -23.30
CA GLN A 347 3.36 -16.17 -23.01
C GLN A 347 4.70 -16.29 -22.28
N GLN A 348 5.59 -15.31 -22.45
CA GLN A 348 6.92 -15.25 -21.82
C GLN A 348 7.25 -13.83 -21.37
N ASN A 349 8.25 -13.65 -20.54
CA ASN A 349 8.74 -12.33 -20.07
C ASN A 349 7.62 -11.41 -19.54
N THR A 350 6.58 -11.99 -18.98
CA THR A 350 5.39 -11.29 -18.45
C THR A 350 5.61 -10.82 -17.02
N VAL A 351 4.87 -9.78 -16.64
CA VAL A 351 4.72 -9.42 -15.22
C VAL A 351 3.44 -10.08 -14.70
N ASN A 352 3.56 -10.83 -13.62
CA ASN A 352 2.50 -11.72 -13.14
C ASN A 352 1.99 -11.31 -11.76
N GLN A 353 0.67 -11.52 -11.55
CA GLN A 353 0.02 -11.35 -10.26
C GLN A 353 -0.88 -12.53 -9.96
N VAL A 354 -0.74 -13.09 -8.77
CA VAL A 354 -1.61 -14.18 -8.29
C VAL A 354 -2.74 -13.60 -7.46
N LEU A 355 -3.97 -14.03 -7.75
CA LEU A 355 -5.21 -13.62 -7.08
C LEU A 355 -5.93 -14.87 -6.56
N ALA A 356 -6.28 -14.87 -5.28
CA ALA A 356 -7.12 -15.93 -4.72
C ALA A 356 -8.59 -15.64 -5.04
N LEU A 357 -9.21 -16.46 -5.88
CA LEU A 357 -10.61 -16.32 -6.26
C LEU A 357 -11.42 -17.52 -5.78
N THR A 358 -12.67 -17.27 -5.41
CA THR A 358 -13.62 -18.30 -4.98
C THR A 358 -14.74 -18.49 -5.99
N ALA A 359 -15.32 -19.68 -6.03
CA ALA A 359 -16.45 -20.00 -6.91
C ALA A 359 -17.56 -18.96 -6.80
N GLY A 360 -18.09 -18.53 -7.95
CA GLY A 360 -19.10 -17.49 -8.06
C GLY A 360 -18.58 -16.07 -8.12
N GLN A 361 -17.32 -15.81 -7.81
CA GLN A 361 -16.74 -14.49 -8.04
C GLN A 361 -16.56 -14.22 -9.53
N LYS A 362 -16.91 -13.01 -9.94
CA LYS A 362 -16.61 -12.48 -11.27
C LYS A 362 -15.46 -11.50 -11.15
N ILE A 363 -14.37 -11.77 -11.85
CA ILE A 363 -13.28 -10.81 -12.03
C ILE A 363 -13.44 -10.13 -13.39
N THR A 364 -13.29 -8.81 -13.40
CA THR A 364 -13.10 -8.01 -14.61
C THR A 364 -11.76 -7.33 -14.47
N LEU A 365 -10.85 -7.49 -15.43
CA LEU A 365 -9.53 -6.89 -15.39
C LEU A 365 -9.15 -6.32 -16.75
N GLY A 366 -8.34 -5.26 -16.75
CA GLY A 366 -7.94 -4.63 -18.00
C GLY A 366 -6.80 -3.63 -17.85
N THR A 367 -6.10 -3.39 -18.92
CA THR A 367 -5.26 -2.22 -19.13
C THR A 367 -6.11 -1.02 -19.62
N CYS A 368 -7.37 -1.28 -19.94
CA CYS A 368 -8.39 -0.29 -20.28
C CYS A 368 -9.78 -0.81 -19.83
N GLY A 369 -10.78 0.08 -19.77
CA GLY A 369 -12.17 -0.29 -19.45
C GLY A 369 -12.43 -0.53 -17.95
N VAL A 370 -11.44 -0.46 -17.09
CA VAL A 370 -11.54 -0.51 -15.63
C VAL A 370 -10.97 0.78 -15.07
N THR A 371 -11.63 1.40 -14.09
CA THR A 371 -11.21 2.69 -13.52
C THR A 371 -9.79 2.61 -12.97
N GLY A 372 -8.91 3.52 -13.39
CA GLY A 372 -7.50 3.54 -12.99
C GLY A 372 -6.58 2.70 -13.87
N SER A 373 -7.09 1.98 -14.86
CA SER A 373 -6.27 1.29 -15.86
C SER A 373 -5.66 2.25 -16.87
N ALA A 374 -4.48 1.93 -17.38
CA ALA A 374 -3.76 2.72 -18.39
C ALA A 374 -2.84 1.83 -19.22
N PHE A 375 -2.54 2.24 -20.45
CA PHE A 375 -1.59 1.51 -21.28
C PHE A 375 -0.90 2.40 -22.32
N THR A 376 0.26 1.92 -22.75
CA THR A 376 1.01 2.44 -23.92
C THR A 376 1.54 1.27 -24.72
N GLY A 377 1.48 1.35 -26.02
CA GLY A 377 1.81 0.22 -26.91
C GLY A 377 0.62 -0.71 -27.11
N ASP A 378 0.90 -1.93 -27.52
CA ASP A 378 -0.08 -2.96 -27.83
C ASP A 378 -0.01 -4.04 -26.75
N THR A 379 -1.02 -4.13 -25.91
CA THR A 379 -1.00 -4.94 -24.68
C THR A 379 -1.66 -6.31 -24.90
N TYR A 380 -1.31 -7.29 -24.09
CA TYR A 380 -1.97 -8.59 -24.03
C TYR A 380 -2.14 -9.03 -22.58
N LEU A 381 -3.33 -9.41 -22.18
CA LEU A 381 -3.62 -9.98 -20.86
C LEU A 381 -4.08 -11.43 -20.99
N ARG A 382 -3.57 -12.28 -20.09
CA ARG A 382 -4.01 -13.67 -19.93
C ARG A 382 -4.35 -13.95 -18.47
N LEU A 383 -5.36 -14.76 -18.24
CA LEU A 383 -5.74 -15.29 -16.93
C LEU A 383 -5.64 -16.79 -16.94
N PHE A 384 -4.85 -17.34 -16.01
CA PHE A 384 -4.67 -18.78 -15.82
C PHE A 384 -5.38 -19.23 -14.55
N GLY A 385 -6.05 -20.35 -14.60
CA GLY A 385 -6.72 -20.97 -13.47
C GLY A 385 -5.78 -21.77 -12.56
N PRO A 386 -6.29 -22.32 -11.44
CA PRO A 386 -5.49 -23.03 -10.43
C PRO A 386 -4.70 -24.24 -10.94
N GLY A 387 -5.07 -24.79 -12.10
CA GLY A 387 -4.33 -25.88 -12.77
C GLY A 387 -3.29 -25.43 -13.79
N GLY A 388 -3.02 -24.11 -13.88
CA GLY A 388 -2.11 -23.56 -14.89
C GLY A 388 -2.68 -23.55 -16.32
N THR A 389 -4.00 -23.76 -16.47
CA THR A 389 -4.68 -23.68 -17.76
C THR A 389 -5.20 -22.26 -17.98
N GLU A 390 -5.00 -21.71 -19.16
CA GLU A 390 -5.56 -20.41 -19.54
C GLU A 390 -7.09 -20.49 -19.57
N VAL A 391 -7.73 -19.54 -18.88
CA VAL A 391 -9.20 -19.48 -18.77
C VAL A 391 -9.78 -18.24 -19.46
N ALA A 392 -8.96 -17.22 -19.70
CA ALA A 392 -9.33 -16.04 -20.49
C ALA A 392 -8.08 -15.33 -21.01
N GLY A 393 -8.19 -14.65 -22.15
CA GLY A 393 -7.15 -13.82 -22.72
C GLY A 393 -7.74 -12.77 -23.65
N ASN A 394 -7.09 -11.62 -23.75
CA ASN A 394 -7.49 -10.54 -24.65
C ASN A 394 -6.31 -9.59 -24.94
N ASP A 395 -6.22 -9.10 -26.18
CA ASP A 395 -5.28 -8.08 -26.63
C ASP A 395 -6.01 -6.84 -27.17
N ASP A 396 -7.13 -7.01 -27.84
CA ASP A 396 -7.88 -5.98 -28.54
C ASP A 396 -9.21 -5.64 -27.84
N ALA A 397 -9.16 -4.69 -26.92
CA ALA A 397 -10.33 -4.03 -26.36
C ALA A 397 -10.24 -2.51 -26.59
N CYS A 398 -11.14 -1.71 -26.09
CA CYS A 398 -11.05 -0.24 -25.98
C CYS A 398 -10.42 0.50 -27.19
N GLY A 399 -10.74 0.10 -28.40
CA GLY A 399 -10.23 0.73 -29.63
C GLY A 399 -9.01 0.05 -30.26
N GLY A 400 -8.69 -1.20 -29.86
CA GLY A 400 -7.83 -2.10 -30.63
C GLY A 400 -6.37 -2.15 -30.25
N ARG A 401 -5.98 -1.79 -29.01
CA ARG A 401 -4.60 -2.00 -28.49
C ARG A 401 -4.55 -2.23 -26.99
N GLY A 402 -5.62 -1.93 -26.29
CA GLY A 402 -5.75 -2.17 -24.86
C GLY A 402 -6.43 -3.50 -24.61
N SER A 403 -6.09 -4.15 -23.52
CA SER A 403 -6.64 -5.44 -23.15
C SER A 403 -7.69 -5.29 -22.04
N SER A 404 -8.81 -6.01 -22.17
CA SER A 404 -9.81 -6.12 -21.11
C SER A 404 -10.49 -7.47 -21.18
N LEU A 405 -10.64 -8.16 -20.05
CA LEU A 405 -11.30 -9.46 -19.99
C LEU A 405 -12.15 -9.59 -18.72
N SER A 406 -13.14 -10.46 -18.79
CA SER A 406 -13.98 -10.84 -17.65
C SER A 406 -14.04 -12.36 -17.53
N PHE A 407 -14.02 -12.86 -16.30
CA PHE A 407 -14.14 -14.29 -16.03
C PHE A 407 -14.96 -14.51 -14.75
N THR A 408 -15.85 -15.49 -14.77
CA THR A 408 -16.60 -15.94 -13.58
C THR A 408 -16.06 -17.28 -13.13
N VAL A 409 -15.65 -17.38 -11.88
CA VAL A 409 -15.11 -18.60 -11.30
C VAL A 409 -16.18 -19.68 -11.21
N PRO A 410 -16.03 -20.81 -11.90
CA PRO A 410 -17.04 -21.87 -11.89
C PRO A 410 -17.12 -22.58 -10.54
N ALA A 411 -18.19 -23.33 -10.34
CA ALA A 411 -18.33 -24.21 -9.18
C ALA A 411 -17.16 -25.19 -9.12
N GLY A 412 -16.53 -25.31 -7.93
CA GLY A 412 -15.32 -26.11 -7.74
C GLY A 412 -14.02 -25.50 -8.26
N GLY A 413 -14.07 -24.31 -8.86
CA GLY A 413 -12.91 -23.61 -9.42
C GLY A 413 -12.19 -22.67 -8.46
N SER A 414 -12.51 -22.68 -7.16
CA SER A 414 -11.80 -21.85 -6.18
C SER A 414 -10.32 -22.17 -6.14
N GLY A 415 -9.47 -21.14 -6.07
CA GLY A 415 -8.03 -21.29 -6.00
C GLY A 415 -7.25 -20.06 -6.45
N ASN A 416 -5.95 -20.23 -6.68
CA ASN A 416 -5.08 -19.17 -7.14
C ASN A 416 -5.15 -19.04 -8.66
N TYR A 417 -5.52 -17.86 -9.12
CA TYR A 417 -5.52 -17.47 -10.52
C TYR A 417 -4.34 -16.56 -10.79
N GLU A 418 -3.64 -16.76 -11.90
CA GLU A 418 -2.49 -15.95 -12.30
C GLU A 418 -2.86 -15.05 -13.47
N VAL A 419 -2.79 -13.73 -13.22
CA VAL A 419 -2.85 -12.70 -14.25
C VAL A 419 -1.46 -12.57 -14.86
N ARG A 420 -1.33 -12.66 -16.18
CA ARG A 420 -0.11 -12.37 -16.92
C ARG A 420 -0.31 -11.13 -17.80
N ALA A 421 0.50 -10.10 -17.55
CA ALA A 421 0.52 -8.88 -18.31
C ALA A 421 1.74 -8.83 -19.23
N GLY A 422 1.51 -8.61 -20.48
CA GLY A 422 2.53 -8.53 -21.52
C GLY A 422 2.09 -7.69 -22.70
N CYS A 423 2.83 -7.80 -23.80
CA CYS A 423 2.58 -7.09 -25.06
C CYS A 423 2.15 -8.06 -26.15
N TYR A 424 1.42 -7.57 -27.14
CA TYR A 424 1.15 -8.34 -28.34
C TYR A 424 2.45 -8.63 -29.08
N SER A 425 2.63 -9.86 -29.52
CA SER A 425 3.82 -10.35 -30.21
C SER A 425 5.15 -10.02 -29.50
N SER A 426 6.16 -9.59 -30.23
CA SER A 426 7.48 -9.19 -29.72
C SER A 426 7.61 -7.69 -29.41
N GLY A 427 6.51 -6.94 -29.43
CA GLY A 427 6.50 -5.50 -29.16
C GLY A 427 6.87 -5.13 -27.73
N SER A 428 6.98 -3.84 -27.49
CA SER A 428 7.15 -3.27 -26.14
C SER A 428 5.88 -2.53 -25.74
N CYS A 429 5.48 -2.68 -24.49
CA CYS A 429 4.33 -2.00 -23.93
C CYS A 429 4.52 -1.73 -22.43
N THR A 430 3.76 -0.79 -21.92
CA THR A 430 3.68 -0.52 -20.48
C THR A 430 2.21 -0.30 -20.10
N GLY A 431 1.87 -0.53 -18.85
CA GLY A 431 0.51 -0.26 -18.42
C GLY A 431 0.27 -0.50 -16.95
N THR A 432 -0.94 -0.11 -16.55
CA THR A 432 -1.53 -0.45 -15.25
C THR A 432 -2.72 -1.38 -15.53
N VAL A 433 -2.60 -2.64 -15.13
CA VAL A 433 -3.73 -3.57 -15.09
C VAL A 433 -4.49 -3.30 -13.81
N VAL A 434 -5.78 -3.07 -13.89
CA VAL A 434 -6.67 -2.95 -12.73
C VAL A 434 -7.71 -4.05 -12.81
N TRP A 435 -8.12 -4.59 -11.66
CA TRP A 435 -9.18 -5.57 -11.59
C TRP A 435 -10.24 -5.21 -10.56
N GLU A 436 -11.46 -5.61 -10.86
CA GLU A 436 -12.60 -5.57 -9.97
C GLU A 436 -13.07 -7.00 -9.72
N ILE A 437 -13.28 -7.37 -8.46
CA ILE A 437 -13.83 -8.67 -8.07
C ILE A 437 -15.18 -8.44 -7.44
N VAL A 438 -16.24 -8.91 -8.11
CA VAL A 438 -17.59 -8.85 -7.60
C VAL A 438 -17.95 -10.22 -7.03
N THR A 439 -18.39 -10.23 -5.77
CA THR A 439 -18.89 -11.45 -5.13
C THR A 439 -20.29 -11.75 -5.70
N GLY A 440 -20.37 -12.64 -6.68
CA GLY A 440 -21.64 -13.23 -7.09
C GLY A 440 -22.10 -14.26 -6.07
N THR A 441 -23.40 -14.57 -6.06
CA THR A 441 -23.85 -15.76 -5.35
C THR A 441 -23.10 -16.97 -5.94
N PRO A 442 -22.44 -17.82 -5.13
CA PRO A 442 -21.75 -18.98 -5.67
C PRO A 442 -22.72 -19.79 -6.55
N PRO A 443 -22.30 -20.22 -7.75
CA PRO A 443 -23.18 -21.05 -8.57
C PRO A 443 -23.58 -22.27 -7.77
N SER A 444 -24.83 -22.38 -7.44
CA SER A 444 -25.39 -23.57 -6.79
C SER A 444 -25.62 -24.63 -7.86
N GLY A 445 -25.12 -25.80 -7.61
CA GLY A 445 -25.27 -26.93 -8.54
C GLY A 445 -25.54 -28.21 -7.82
N GLY A 446 -25.81 -29.24 -8.56
CA GLY A 446 -26.00 -30.58 -8.03
C GLY A 446 -25.91 -31.64 -9.09
N SER A 447 -26.04 -32.89 -8.67
CA SER A 447 -26.09 -34.03 -9.58
C SER A 447 -26.99 -35.14 -9.02
N TYR A 448 -27.46 -35.99 -9.90
CA TYR A 448 -28.11 -37.24 -9.54
C TYR A 448 -27.85 -38.30 -10.61
N THR A 449 -27.81 -39.56 -10.19
CA THR A 449 -27.67 -40.69 -11.11
C THR A 449 -29.04 -41.16 -11.57
N PHE A 450 -29.10 -41.66 -12.80
CA PHE A 450 -30.30 -42.27 -13.33
C PHE A 450 -29.98 -43.57 -14.11
N SER A 451 -30.95 -44.47 -14.15
CA SER A 451 -30.97 -45.59 -15.05
C SER A 451 -32.42 -45.74 -15.51
N ALA A 452 -32.64 -45.76 -16.80
CA ALA A 452 -33.97 -45.75 -17.38
C ALA A 452 -34.05 -46.65 -18.62
N SER A 453 -35.26 -47.09 -18.95
CA SER A 453 -35.56 -47.80 -20.18
C SER A 453 -37.01 -47.55 -20.58
N ASN A 454 -37.31 -47.71 -21.86
CA ASN A 454 -38.65 -47.55 -22.41
C ASN A 454 -39.26 -46.16 -22.09
N THR A 455 -38.44 -45.09 -22.18
CA THR A 455 -38.84 -43.74 -21.77
C THR A 455 -39.46 -42.92 -22.90
N SER A 456 -39.33 -43.37 -24.16
CA SER A 456 -39.93 -42.70 -25.34
C SER A 456 -39.58 -41.18 -25.39
N GLY A 457 -38.28 -40.87 -25.47
CA GLY A 457 -37.80 -39.47 -25.47
C GLY A 457 -38.05 -38.76 -24.14
N ALA A 458 -37.83 -39.43 -23.02
CA ALA A 458 -38.03 -38.91 -21.65
C ALA A 458 -39.46 -38.39 -21.36
N THR A 459 -40.47 -39.00 -21.97
CA THR A 459 -41.88 -38.64 -21.75
C THR A 459 -42.58 -39.52 -20.70
N LYS A 460 -42.04 -40.71 -20.42
CA LYS A 460 -42.56 -41.67 -19.43
C LYS A 460 -41.38 -42.43 -18.81
N ASN A 461 -41.63 -43.06 -17.66
CA ASN A 461 -40.63 -43.89 -16.95
C ASN A 461 -39.29 -43.19 -16.72
N THR A 462 -39.33 -41.86 -16.51
CA THR A 462 -38.20 -41.00 -16.30
C THR A 462 -37.75 -41.01 -14.84
N VAL A 463 -36.46 -40.73 -14.60
CA VAL A 463 -35.94 -40.39 -13.28
C VAL A 463 -35.91 -38.87 -13.16
N ASN A 464 -36.61 -38.34 -12.14
CA ASN A 464 -36.88 -36.92 -12.02
C ASN A 464 -36.14 -36.30 -10.83
N LYS A 465 -35.79 -35.04 -10.97
CA LYS A 465 -35.17 -34.24 -9.92
C LYS A 465 -35.75 -32.82 -9.92
N ASP A 466 -36.24 -32.38 -8.77
CA ASP A 466 -36.73 -31.04 -8.58
C ASP A 466 -35.58 -30.10 -8.18
N VAL A 467 -35.55 -28.90 -8.77
CA VAL A 467 -34.55 -27.84 -8.54
C VAL A 467 -35.27 -26.51 -8.40
N ALA A 468 -35.02 -25.80 -7.31
CA ALA A 468 -35.52 -24.43 -7.13
C ALA A 468 -34.69 -23.46 -7.96
N ILE A 469 -35.37 -22.65 -8.81
CA ILE A 469 -34.69 -21.66 -9.68
C ILE A 469 -35.45 -20.33 -9.51
N SER A 470 -34.70 -19.23 -9.35
CA SER A 470 -35.24 -17.87 -9.26
C SER A 470 -35.42 -17.25 -10.65
N ALA A 471 -36.36 -16.34 -10.81
CA ALA A 471 -36.54 -15.59 -12.06
C ALA A 471 -35.22 -14.82 -12.40
N GLY A 472 -34.81 -14.92 -13.66
CA GLY A 472 -33.56 -14.37 -14.15
C GLY A 472 -32.36 -15.30 -13.97
N GLN A 473 -32.43 -16.35 -13.16
CA GLN A 473 -31.35 -17.31 -12.94
C GLN A 473 -31.27 -18.29 -14.14
N ALA A 474 -30.04 -18.50 -14.62
CA ALA A 474 -29.77 -19.48 -15.67
C ALA A 474 -29.45 -20.85 -15.07
N ILE A 475 -29.96 -21.91 -15.68
CA ILE A 475 -29.53 -23.29 -15.42
C ILE A 475 -28.86 -23.86 -16.66
N THR A 476 -27.73 -24.51 -16.47
CA THR A 476 -27.13 -25.41 -17.46
C THR A 476 -27.11 -26.80 -16.86
N LEU A 477 -27.66 -27.77 -17.58
CA LEU A 477 -27.74 -29.15 -17.11
C LEU A 477 -27.42 -30.13 -18.24
N GLY A 478 -26.83 -31.27 -17.91
CA GLY A 478 -26.47 -32.25 -18.92
C GLY A 478 -26.08 -33.61 -18.35
N THR A 479 -26.16 -34.62 -19.21
CA THR A 479 -25.47 -35.90 -19.03
C THR A 479 -24.04 -35.86 -19.57
N CYS A 480 -23.72 -34.77 -20.27
CA CYS A 480 -22.36 -34.42 -20.75
C CYS A 480 -22.19 -32.90 -20.76
N GLY A 481 -20.95 -32.40 -20.84
CA GLY A 481 -20.63 -30.97 -20.94
C GLY A 481 -20.81 -30.18 -19.64
N VAL A 482 -21.24 -30.79 -18.54
CA VAL A 482 -21.31 -30.23 -17.18
C VAL A 482 -20.40 -31.04 -16.28
N THR A 483 -19.60 -30.39 -15.45
CA THR A 483 -18.66 -31.08 -14.54
C THR A 483 -19.39 -32.09 -13.65
N GLY A 484 -18.91 -33.33 -13.65
CA GLY A 484 -19.53 -34.44 -12.91
C GLY A 484 -20.65 -35.15 -13.65
N SER A 485 -20.99 -34.77 -14.89
CA SER A 485 -21.93 -35.51 -15.74
C SER A 485 -21.27 -36.72 -16.42
N ALA A 486 -22.06 -37.75 -16.67
CA ALA A 486 -21.66 -38.96 -17.37
C ALA A 486 -22.87 -39.63 -18.03
N PHE A 487 -22.66 -40.36 -19.12
CA PHE A 487 -23.74 -41.09 -19.77
C PHE A 487 -23.29 -42.40 -20.39
N SER A 488 -24.26 -43.29 -20.55
CA SER A 488 -24.11 -44.54 -21.31
C SER A 488 -25.46 -44.76 -22.03
N GLY A 489 -25.36 -45.07 -23.32
CA GLY A 489 -26.53 -45.13 -24.20
C GLY A 489 -26.98 -43.74 -24.66
N ASP A 490 -28.09 -43.72 -25.35
CA ASP A 490 -28.64 -42.52 -25.98
C ASP A 490 -29.64 -41.86 -25.01
N THR A 491 -29.24 -40.69 -24.43
CA THR A 491 -29.97 -40.02 -23.34
C THR A 491 -30.88 -38.95 -23.88
N TYR A 492 -31.89 -38.56 -23.10
CA TYR A 492 -32.80 -37.44 -23.36
C TYR A 492 -33.09 -36.71 -22.07
N LEU A 493 -32.84 -35.41 -22.05
CA LEU A 493 -33.17 -34.53 -20.93
C LEU A 493 -34.33 -33.59 -21.29
N ARG A 494 -35.26 -33.39 -20.34
CA ARG A 494 -36.29 -32.37 -20.41
C ARG A 494 -36.33 -31.57 -19.14
N LEU A 495 -36.55 -30.27 -19.26
CA LEU A 495 -36.77 -29.36 -18.15
C LEU A 495 -38.19 -28.83 -18.18
N PHE A 496 -38.91 -28.98 -17.07
CA PHE A 496 -40.27 -28.47 -16.90
C PHE A 496 -40.29 -27.31 -15.92
N GLY A 497 -41.02 -26.26 -16.23
CA GLY A 497 -41.20 -25.11 -15.37
C GLY A 497 -42.19 -25.36 -14.22
N PRO A 498 -42.35 -24.38 -13.29
CA PRO A 498 -43.23 -24.52 -12.12
C PRO A 498 -44.71 -24.81 -12.45
N GLY A 499 -45.16 -24.49 -13.65
CA GLY A 499 -46.52 -24.80 -14.15
C GLY A 499 -46.66 -26.19 -14.80
N GLY A 500 -45.60 -27.01 -14.79
CA GLY A 500 -45.60 -28.33 -15.43
C GLY A 500 -45.48 -28.29 -16.96
N THR A 501 -45.14 -27.12 -17.53
CA THR A 501 -44.92 -26.95 -18.97
C THR A 501 -43.44 -27.20 -19.27
N GLU A 502 -43.10 -27.93 -20.33
CA GLU A 502 -41.75 -28.11 -20.82
C GLU A 502 -41.19 -26.78 -21.32
N VAL A 503 -40.01 -26.44 -20.84
CA VAL A 503 -39.31 -25.16 -21.16
C VAL A 503 -38.02 -25.36 -21.93
N ALA A 504 -37.43 -26.54 -21.87
CA ALA A 504 -36.25 -26.91 -22.65
C ALA A 504 -36.12 -28.43 -22.74
N SER A 505 -35.52 -28.94 -23.81
CA SER A 505 -35.17 -30.35 -23.96
C SER A 505 -33.97 -30.52 -24.92
N ASN A 506 -33.23 -31.63 -24.77
CA ASN A 506 -32.16 -32.02 -25.64
C ASN A 506 -31.84 -33.50 -25.52
N ASP A 507 -31.50 -34.12 -26.65
CA ASP A 507 -31.03 -35.50 -26.74
C ASP A 507 -29.62 -35.61 -27.33
N ASP A 508 -29.29 -34.81 -28.31
CA ASP A 508 -28.07 -34.84 -29.09
C ASP A 508 -27.15 -33.64 -28.84
N ALA A 509 -26.27 -33.71 -27.87
CA ALA A 509 -25.28 -32.66 -27.61
C ALA A 509 -23.82 -33.21 -27.83
N CYS A 510 -23.32 -33.97 -26.93
CA CYS A 510 -21.93 -34.47 -26.96
C CYS A 510 -21.81 -35.73 -27.79
N SER A 511 -21.27 -35.61 -29.00
CA SER A 511 -21.07 -36.75 -29.93
C SER A 511 -22.35 -37.49 -30.35
N GLY A 512 -23.50 -36.79 -30.27
CA GLY A 512 -24.76 -37.32 -30.81
C GLY A 512 -25.50 -38.39 -29.97
N ALA A 513 -25.23 -38.47 -28.66
CA ALA A 513 -25.92 -39.41 -27.76
C ALA A 513 -26.05 -38.93 -26.31
N GLY A 514 -25.31 -37.88 -25.94
CA GLY A 514 -25.39 -37.25 -24.63
C GLY A 514 -26.23 -35.97 -24.71
N SER A 515 -26.96 -35.66 -23.66
CA SER A 515 -27.84 -34.48 -23.59
C SER A 515 -27.19 -33.35 -22.81
N ASN A 516 -27.35 -32.11 -23.32
CA ASN A 516 -26.98 -30.88 -22.63
C ASN A 516 -27.91 -29.77 -23.02
N LEU A 517 -28.45 -29.00 -22.06
CA LEU A 517 -29.32 -27.89 -22.33
C LEU A 517 -29.11 -26.73 -21.34
N GLY A 518 -29.37 -25.52 -21.80
CA GLY A 518 -29.37 -24.29 -21.00
C GLY A 518 -30.76 -23.63 -21.05
N TYR A 519 -31.14 -22.98 -19.94
CA TYR A 519 -32.39 -22.25 -19.84
C TYR A 519 -32.28 -21.11 -18.85
N THR A 520 -32.84 -19.94 -19.14
CA THR A 520 -32.94 -18.82 -18.19
C THR A 520 -34.41 -18.76 -17.68
N ALA A 521 -34.58 -18.90 -16.37
CA ALA A 521 -35.91 -18.94 -15.76
C ALA A 521 -36.61 -17.59 -15.87
N THR A 522 -37.82 -17.58 -16.43
CA THR A 522 -38.67 -16.38 -16.52
C THR A 522 -39.51 -16.17 -15.27
N THR A 523 -39.69 -17.20 -14.45
CA THR A 523 -40.45 -17.18 -13.21
C THR A 523 -39.74 -17.98 -12.12
N SER A 524 -39.78 -17.48 -10.88
CA SER A 524 -39.25 -18.24 -9.73
C SER A 524 -40.16 -19.43 -9.40
N GLY A 525 -39.54 -20.57 -9.05
CA GLY A 525 -40.30 -21.75 -8.61
C GLY A 525 -39.49 -23.04 -8.69
N THR A 526 -40.17 -24.16 -8.51
CA THR A 526 -39.60 -25.50 -8.62
C THR A 526 -39.67 -25.96 -10.07
N TYR A 527 -38.52 -26.18 -10.65
CA TYR A 527 -38.36 -26.78 -11.99
C TYR A 527 -38.05 -28.25 -11.83
N GLN A 528 -38.56 -29.08 -12.75
CA GLN A 528 -38.33 -30.52 -12.74
C GLN A 528 -37.46 -30.95 -13.90
N ILE A 529 -36.28 -31.51 -13.61
CA ILE A 529 -35.44 -32.18 -14.58
C ILE A 529 -35.96 -33.60 -14.75
N ARG A 530 -36.19 -34.03 -16.00
CA ARG A 530 -36.56 -35.42 -16.33
C ARG A 530 -35.48 -36.03 -17.20
N ALA A 531 -34.87 -37.13 -16.69
CA ALA A 531 -33.88 -37.88 -17.41
C ALA A 531 -34.45 -39.22 -17.91
N GLY A 532 -34.20 -39.49 -19.15
CA GLY A 532 -34.61 -40.73 -19.82
C GLY A 532 -33.74 -41.04 -21.03
N CYS A 533 -34.21 -41.94 -21.89
CA CYS A 533 -33.54 -42.35 -23.11
C CYS A 533 -34.31 -41.82 -24.33
N TYR A 534 -33.63 -41.53 -25.41
CA TYR A 534 -34.22 -41.07 -26.66
C TYR A 534 -35.29 -42.07 -27.18
N SER A 535 -35.03 -43.34 -27.07
CA SER A 535 -35.93 -44.38 -27.57
C SER A 535 -36.42 -45.31 -26.44
N ASN A 536 -36.90 -46.46 -26.82
CA ASN A 536 -37.33 -47.51 -25.88
C ASN A 536 -36.14 -48.36 -25.38
N LYS A 537 -34.90 -48.07 -25.79
CA LYS A 537 -33.66 -48.71 -25.30
C LYS A 537 -33.37 -48.28 -23.87
N SER A 538 -32.38 -48.92 -23.27
CA SER A 538 -31.88 -48.54 -21.94
C SER A 538 -30.75 -47.53 -22.06
N CYS A 539 -30.72 -46.58 -21.13
CA CYS A 539 -29.64 -45.64 -20.92
C CYS A 539 -29.46 -45.36 -19.43
N SER A 540 -28.29 -44.87 -19.07
CA SER A 540 -27.97 -44.49 -17.68
C SER A 540 -26.92 -43.41 -17.64
N GLY A 541 -26.78 -42.77 -16.49
CA GLY A 541 -25.78 -41.74 -16.33
C GLY A 541 -25.90 -40.93 -15.06
N THR A 542 -25.15 -39.85 -15.03
CA THR A 542 -25.24 -38.78 -14.03
C THR A 542 -25.65 -37.48 -14.72
N VAL A 543 -26.80 -36.98 -14.34
CA VAL A 543 -27.19 -35.60 -14.70
C VAL A 543 -26.54 -34.66 -13.71
N ALA A 544 -25.76 -33.71 -14.19
CA ALA A 544 -25.22 -32.61 -13.40
C ALA A 544 -25.83 -31.28 -13.88
N TRP A 545 -26.02 -30.32 -12.96
CA TRP A 545 -26.47 -28.97 -13.30
C TRP A 545 -25.77 -27.91 -12.52
N MET A 546 -25.72 -26.70 -13.08
CA MET A 546 -25.25 -25.48 -12.45
C MET A 546 -26.31 -24.38 -12.62
N LEU A 547 -26.52 -23.60 -11.55
CA LEU A 547 -27.34 -22.40 -11.55
C LEU A 547 -26.44 -21.17 -11.51
N GLN A 548 -26.66 -20.20 -12.38
CA GLN A 548 -25.85 -18.98 -12.52
C GLN A 548 -26.73 -17.73 -12.35
#